data_28054789bcc74467a8172bebb4513e6e
#
_entry.id   28054789bcc74467a8172bebb4513e6e
#
_cell.length_a   1.000
_cell.length_b   1.000
_cell.length_c   1.000
_cell.angle_alpha   90.00
_cell.angle_beta   90.00
_cell.angle_gamma   90.00
#
_symmetry.space_group_name_H-M   'P 1'
#
loop_
_entity.id
_entity.type
_entity.pdbx_description
1 polymer ?
#
loop_
_entity_poly.entity_id
_entity_poly.type
_entity_poly.pdbx_seq_one_letter_code
_entity_poly.pdbx_strand_id
1 'polypeptide(L)'
;GNGAFLLELKKLYPNNKILAFDIKPDIEEIKVLDFLKFDYELIKDKTIHIIGNPPFGRQSSTCKSFIKYCCKFATTISFILPKSFKKESCKKIFLLDFHLKLSIDLDANAFTLDDKDHNVPSIFQIWQKESTKRLVIKDEISKYILFVKKEDNPDLSIRRVGVNTTKCDKEIDDKSVQSHYFVKVKEDIDIDSFLEKFNKLNFNDKDNTVGPKSISKPELIKTVNTIQF
;
A
#
# COMPACT_ATOMS: atom_id res chain seq x y z
N GLY A 1 12.78 -3.86 19.63
CA GLY A 1 11.61 -3.17 20.19
C GLY A 1 11.24 -3.66 21.57
N ASN A 2 10.24 -3.02 22.19
CA ASN A 2 9.84 -3.18 23.60
C ASN A 2 9.06 -4.47 23.93
N GLY A 3 8.78 -5.33 22.96
CA GLY A 3 8.13 -6.62 23.18
C GLY A 3 6.61 -6.58 23.37
N ALA A 4 5.93 -5.48 23.09
CA ALA A 4 4.48 -5.35 23.28
C ALA A 4 3.68 -6.53 22.70
N PHE A 5 3.95 -6.93 21.46
CA PHE A 5 3.31 -8.11 20.86
C PHE A 5 3.65 -9.41 21.58
N LEU A 6 4.91 -9.59 21.98
CA LEU A 6 5.35 -10.80 22.67
C LEU A 6 4.62 -10.97 24.02
N LEU A 7 4.56 -9.89 24.80
CA LEU A 7 3.94 -9.91 26.13
C LEU A 7 2.44 -10.22 26.04
N GLU A 8 1.73 -9.61 25.11
CA GLU A 8 0.29 -9.89 24.93
C GLU A 8 0.04 -11.31 24.38
N LEU A 9 0.87 -11.77 23.44
CA LEU A 9 0.73 -13.12 22.90
C LEU A 9 0.98 -14.19 23.97
N LYS A 10 1.93 -14.01 24.88
CA LYS A 10 2.17 -14.94 26.00
C LYS A 10 0.97 -15.03 26.94
N LYS A 11 0.28 -13.91 27.19
CA LYS A 11 -0.94 -13.90 28.01
C LYS A 11 -2.10 -14.62 27.31
N LEU A 12 -2.32 -14.34 26.03
CA LEU A 12 -3.45 -14.88 25.29
C LEU A 12 -3.24 -16.35 24.88
N TYR A 13 -2.00 -16.75 24.63
CA TYR A 13 -1.64 -18.08 24.11
C TYR A 13 -0.49 -18.70 24.91
N PRO A 14 -0.68 -18.99 26.22
CA PRO A 14 0.40 -19.44 27.11
C PRO A 14 1.01 -20.78 26.70
N ASN A 15 0.27 -21.61 25.99
CA ASN A 15 0.71 -22.95 25.56
C ASN A 15 1.34 -22.96 24.15
N ASN A 16 1.38 -21.83 23.45
CA ASN A 16 1.95 -21.76 22.12
C ASN A 16 3.45 -21.50 22.16
N LYS A 17 4.18 -22.12 21.24
CA LYS A 17 5.60 -21.78 21.05
C LYS A 17 5.70 -20.42 20.33
N ILE A 18 6.24 -19.43 21.01
CA ILE A 18 6.45 -18.08 20.47
C ILE A 18 7.94 -17.87 20.27
N LEU A 19 8.31 -17.38 19.08
CA LEU A 19 9.66 -16.92 18.74
C LEU A 19 9.60 -15.43 18.46
N ALA A 20 10.42 -14.65 19.13
CA ALA A 20 10.50 -13.22 18.94
C ALA A 20 11.92 -12.81 18.51
N PHE A 21 12.00 -11.93 17.51
CA PHE A 21 13.26 -11.45 16.92
C PHE A 21 13.24 -9.94 16.75
N ASP A 22 14.33 -9.30 17.07
CA ASP A 22 14.58 -7.89 16.73
C ASP A 22 16.09 -7.69 16.55
N ILE A 23 16.48 -6.71 15.76
CA ILE A 23 17.91 -6.33 15.60
C ILE A 23 18.43 -5.58 16.82
N LYS A 24 17.53 -4.90 17.56
CA LYS A 24 17.82 -4.15 18.79
C LYS A 24 16.65 -4.30 19.76
N PRO A 25 16.57 -5.42 20.48
CA PRO A 25 15.51 -5.62 21.45
C PRO A 25 15.76 -4.81 22.74
N ASP A 26 14.65 -4.42 23.40
CA ASP A 26 14.69 -3.74 24.69
C ASP A 26 14.47 -4.74 25.86
N ILE A 27 14.10 -5.99 25.57
CA ILE A 27 13.88 -7.05 26.57
C ILE A 27 14.62 -8.34 26.18
N GLU A 28 15.10 -9.08 27.17
CA GLU A 28 15.96 -10.27 27.02
C GLU A 28 15.28 -11.44 26.30
N GLU A 29 13.95 -11.58 26.41
CA GLU A 29 13.21 -12.67 25.78
C GLU A 29 13.14 -12.56 24.23
N ILE A 30 13.49 -11.41 23.65
CA ILE A 30 13.57 -11.23 22.22
C ILE A 30 14.99 -11.54 21.77
N LYS A 31 15.14 -12.46 20.83
CA LYS A 31 16.45 -12.82 20.27
C LYS A 31 16.97 -11.73 19.35
N VAL A 32 18.24 -11.34 19.55
CA VAL A 32 18.94 -10.43 18.64
C VAL A 32 19.18 -11.15 17.32
N LEU A 33 18.40 -10.81 16.30
CA LEU A 33 18.52 -11.39 14.97
C LEU A 33 17.89 -10.48 13.91
N ASP A 34 18.58 -10.32 12.78
CA ASP A 34 17.96 -9.81 11.57
C ASP A 34 16.97 -10.86 11.04
N PHE A 35 15.68 -10.57 11.19
CA PHE A 35 14.61 -11.51 10.81
C PHE A 35 14.70 -11.97 9.34
N LEU A 36 15.22 -11.15 8.44
CA LEU A 36 15.42 -11.54 7.03
C LEU A 36 16.53 -12.60 6.84
N LYS A 37 17.32 -12.89 7.89
CA LYS A 37 18.34 -13.94 7.93
C LYS A 37 17.92 -15.15 8.77
N PHE A 38 16.68 -15.16 9.29
CA PHE A 38 16.18 -16.28 10.05
C PHE A 38 16.06 -17.54 9.17
N ASP A 39 16.61 -18.66 9.62
CA ASP A 39 16.46 -19.93 8.90
C ASP A 39 15.08 -20.54 9.21
N TYR A 40 14.15 -20.38 8.26
CA TYR A 40 12.79 -20.91 8.39
C TYR A 40 12.67 -22.40 8.01
N GLU A 41 13.70 -23.00 7.41
CA GLU A 41 13.67 -24.42 7.05
C GLU A 41 13.38 -25.33 8.26
N LEU A 42 13.83 -24.89 9.45
CA LEU A 42 13.59 -25.62 10.72
C LEU A 42 12.11 -25.64 11.14
N ILE A 43 11.27 -24.82 10.55
CA ILE A 43 9.86 -24.66 10.96
C ILE A 43 8.88 -24.65 9.79
N LYS A 44 9.33 -24.85 8.56
CA LYS A 44 8.50 -24.70 7.34
C LYS A 44 7.26 -25.63 7.30
N ASP A 45 7.35 -26.80 7.95
CA ASP A 45 6.26 -27.78 8.01
C ASP A 45 5.28 -27.54 9.17
N LYS A 46 5.42 -26.41 9.88
CA LYS A 46 4.54 -26.04 10.98
C LYS A 46 3.49 -25.02 10.51
N THR A 47 2.42 -24.90 11.27
CA THR A 47 1.49 -23.77 11.11
C THR A 47 2.12 -22.53 11.73
N ILE A 48 2.46 -21.54 10.89
CA ILE A 48 3.21 -20.36 11.30
C ILE A 48 2.33 -19.13 11.16
N HIS A 49 2.10 -18.46 12.30
CA HIS A 49 1.45 -17.16 12.37
C HIS A 49 2.49 -16.09 12.65
N ILE A 50 2.64 -15.12 11.77
CA ILE A 50 3.60 -14.03 11.92
C ILE A 50 2.85 -12.76 12.29
N ILE A 51 3.28 -12.11 13.37
CA ILE A 51 2.73 -10.83 13.84
C ILE A 51 3.88 -9.85 14.04
N GLY A 52 3.70 -8.60 13.62
CA GLY A 52 4.74 -7.61 13.82
C GLY A 52 4.46 -6.24 13.22
N ASN A 53 5.40 -5.34 13.51
CA ASN A 53 5.48 -4.02 12.91
C ASN A 53 6.83 -3.89 12.19
N PRO A 54 6.96 -4.40 10.95
CA PRO A 54 8.23 -4.33 10.23
C PRO A 54 8.59 -2.87 9.93
N PRO A 55 9.90 -2.53 9.92
CA PRO A 55 10.34 -1.19 9.56
C PRO A 55 9.88 -0.85 8.14
N PHE A 56 9.31 0.34 7.94
CA PHE A 56 8.72 0.70 6.66
C PHE A 56 9.80 0.90 5.58
N GLY A 57 10.88 1.62 5.93
CA GLY A 57 11.93 1.98 4.98
C GLY A 57 11.46 3.00 3.92
N ARG A 58 12.40 3.46 3.10
CA ARG A 58 12.07 4.39 2.02
C ARG A 58 11.14 3.71 1.01
N GLN A 59 9.99 4.36 0.69
CA GLN A 59 8.96 3.82 -0.21
C GLN A 59 8.49 2.41 0.18
N SER A 60 8.46 2.13 1.48
CA SER A 60 8.09 0.83 2.05
C SER A 60 8.99 -0.34 1.59
N SER A 61 10.22 -0.07 1.18
CA SER A 61 11.12 -1.10 0.63
C SER A 61 11.44 -2.21 1.63
N THR A 62 11.76 -1.85 2.87
CA THR A 62 12.09 -2.83 3.91
C THR A 62 10.86 -3.67 4.27
N CYS A 63 9.73 -3.02 4.48
CA CYS A 63 8.45 -3.72 4.75
C CYS A 63 8.09 -4.72 3.63
N LYS A 64 8.28 -4.35 2.36
CA LYS A 64 8.07 -5.24 1.22
C LYS A 64 9.00 -6.46 1.25
N SER A 65 10.25 -6.30 1.69
CA SER A 65 11.20 -7.40 1.87
C SER A 65 10.72 -8.37 2.95
N PHE A 66 10.23 -7.85 4.09
CA PHE A 66 9.64 -8.67 5.15
C PHE A 66 8.45 -9.48 4.63
N ILE A 67 7.51 -8.85 3.93
CA ILE A 67 6.34 -9.55 3.36
C ILE A 67 6.77 -10.67 2.42
N LYS A 68 7.65 -10.37 1.46
CA LYS A 68 8.16 -11.40 0.52
C LYS A 68 8.86 -12.56 1.23
N TYR A 69 9.58 -12.26 2.31
CA TYR A 69 10.24 -13.29 3.09
C TYR A 69 9.23 -14.16 3.83
N CYS A 70 8.27 -13.55 4.53
CA CYS A 70 7.22 -14.26 5.25
C CYS A 70 6.35 -15.14 4.34
N CYS A 71 6.05 -14.70 3.13
CA CYS A 71 5.25 -15.47 2.17
C CYS A 71 5.86 -16.83 1.82
N LYS A 72 7.16 -17.07 2.06
CA LYS A 72 7.81 -18.35 1.78
C LYS A 72 7.35 -19.46 2.72
N PHE A 73 6.99 -19.13 3.98
CA PHE A 73 6.74 -20.13 5.02
C PHE A 73 5.55 -19.85 5.94
N ALA A 74 4.99 -18.63 5.92
CA ALA A 74 3.90 -18.27 6.80
C ALA A 74 2.56 -18.89 6.38
N THR A 75 1.73 -19.25 7.35
CA THR A 75 0.31 -19.54 7.19
C THR A 75 -0.51 -18.25 7.24
N THR A 76 -0.19 -17.35 8.19
CA THR A 76 -0.77 -16.00 8.25
C THR A 76 0.29 -14.95 8.48
N ILE A 77 0.07 -13.76 7.94
CA ILE A 77 0.90 -12.58 8.12
C ILE A 77 0.00 -11.45 8.64
N SER A 78 0.26 -10.99 9.86
CA SER A 78 -0.50 -9.97 10.57
C SER A 78 0.43 -8.80 10.87
N PHE A 79 0.42 -7.79 10.00
CA PHE A 79 1.36 -6.68 10.08
C PHE A 79 0.70 -5.32 10.23
N ILE A 80 1.36 -4.46 11.00
CA ILE A 80 1.18 -3.02 10.88
C ILE A 80 1.93 -2.56 9.64
N LEU A 81 1.23 -1.91 8.73
CA LEU A 81 1.73 -1.52 7.41
C LEU A 81 1.45 -0.05 7.13
N PRO A 82 2.25 0.61 6.29
CA PRO A 82 1.92 1.93 5.78
C PRO A 82 0.53 1.95 5.12
N LYS A 83 -0.22 3.05 5.27
CA LYS A 83 -1.57 3.20 4.69
C LYS A 83 -1.61 2.94 3.18
N SER A 84 -0.49 3.13 2.47
CA SER A 84 -0.36 2.81 1.04
C SER A 84 -0.63 1.33 0.69
N PHE A 85 -0.59 0.41 1.67
CA PHE A 85 -0.97 -1.00 1.44
C PHE A 85 -2.48 -1.22 1.25
N LYS A 86 -3.30 -0.17 1.35
CA LYS A 86 -4.68 -0.19 0.82
C LYS A 86 -4.72 -0.23 -0.71
N LYS A 87 -3.68 0.31 -1.37
CA LYS A 87 -3.58 0.35 -2.83
C LYS A 87 -3.26 -1.01 -3.42
N GLU A 88 -3.88 -1.36 -4.55
CA GLU A 88 -3.67 -2.63 -5.23
C GLU A 88 -2.20 -2.85 -5.63
N SER A 89 -1.48 -1.77 -5.99
CA SER A 89 -0.05 -1.84 -6.31
C SER A 89 0.82 -2.36 -5.16
N CYS A 90 0.45 -2.07 -3.90
CA CYS A 90 1.13 -2.59 -2.72
C CYS A 90 0.65 -4.01 -2.34
N LYS A 91 -0.63 -4.31 -2.52
CA LYS A 91 -1.19 -5.65 -2.27
C LYS A 91 -0.58 -6.72 -3.19
N LYS A 92 -0.14 -6.35 -4.40
CA LYS A 92 0.58 -7.24 -5.34
C LYS A 92 1.90 -7.79 -4.79
N ILE A 93 2.43 -7.27 -3.67
CA ILE A 93 3.65 -7.78 -3.01
C ILE A 93 3.43 -9.13 -2.34
N PHE A 94 2.23 -9.37 -1.79
CA PHE A 94 1.86 -10.67 -1.27
C PHE A 94 1.69 -11.66 -2.41
N LEU A 95 2.14 -12.90 -2.23
CA LEU A 95 1.93 -13.97 -3.20
C LEU A 95 0.43 -14.19 -3.43
N LEU A 96 0.07 -14.71 -4.59
CA LEU A 96 -1.34 -14.84 -4.99
C LEU A 96 -2.15 -15.81 -4.11
N ASP A 97 -1.49 -16.73 -3.44
CA ASP A 97 -2.10 -17.65 -2.48
C ASP A 97 -2.39 -17.00 -1.11
N PHE A 98 -1.94 -15.75 -0.88
CA PHE A 98 -2.31 -15.00 0.31
C PHE A 98 -3.53 -14.12 0.07
N HIS A 99 -4.57 -14.28 0.90
CA HIS A 99 -5.83 -13.54 0.82
C HIS A 99 -5.94 -12.56 1.99
N LEU A 100 -6.33 -11.32 1.69
CA LEU A 100 -6.58 -10.29 2.71
C LEU A 100 -7.86 -10.65 3.48
N LYS A 101 -7.74 -10.90 4.79
CA LYS A 101 -8.86 -11.23 5.68
C LYS A 101 -9.35 -10.03 6.46
N LEU A 102 -8.44 -9.14 6.83
CA LEU A 102 -8.76 -7.96 7.63
C LEU A 102 -7.89 -6.78 7.19
N SER A 103 -8.46 -5.58 7.18
CA SER A 103 -7.74 -4.32 7.01
C SER A 103 -8.41 -3.23 7.83
N ILE A 104 -7.72 -2.72 8.84
CA ILE A 104 -8.21 -1.71 9.78
C ILE A 104 -7.27 -0.51 9.75
N ASP A 105 -7.81 0.71 9.67
CA ASP A 105 -7.03 1.93 9.89
C ASP A 105 -6.62 2.03 11.36
N LEU A 106 -5.39 2.41 11.61
CA LEU A 106 -4.92 2.73 12.94
C LEU A 106 -5.15 4.22 13.24
N ASP A 107 -5.41 4.53 14.49
CA ASP A 107 -5.59 5.89 14.96
C ASP A 107 -4.32 6.73 14.77
N ALA A 108 -4.48 8.04 14.68
CA ALA A 108 -3.37 8.96 14.45
C ALA A 108 -2.31 8.94 15.55
N ASN A 109 -2.70 8.56 16.78
CA ASN A 109 -1.84 8.44 17.97
C ASN A 109 -1.46 6.99 18.30
N ALA A 110 -1.55 6.07 17.34
CA ALA A 110 -1.20 4.66 17.55
C ALA A 110 0.30 4.42 17.77
N PHE A 111 1.15 5.42 17.52
CA PHE A 111 2.59 5.33 17.70
C PHE A 111 3.09 6.42 18.64
N THR A 112 4.07 6.07 19.46
CA THR A 112 4.83 7.01 20.26
C THR A 112 6.30 6.95 19.87
N LEU A 113 6.96 8.09 19.88
CA LEU A 113 8.40 8.22 19.71
C LEU A 113 8.91 9.15 20.80
N ASP A 114 9.85 8.69 21.63
CA ASP A 114 10.36 9.45 22.80
C ASP A 114 9.23 10.02 23.68
N ASP A 115 8.24 9.15 24.00
CA ASP A 115 7.04 9.45 24.79
C ASP A 115 6.12 10.56 24.21
N LYS A 116 6.28 10.87 22.94
CA LYS A 116 5.41 11.79 22.21
C LYS A 116 4.62 11.07 21.14
N ASP A 117 3.39 11.51 20.93
CA ASP A 117 2.54 10.99 19.85
C ASP A 117 3.22 11.23 18.50
N HIS A 118 3.36 10.18 17.74
CA HIS A 118 3.95 10.21 16.40
C HIS A 118 2.95 9.71 15.37
N ASN A 119 2.39 10.63 14.59
CA ASN A 119 1.39 10.29 13.59
C ASN A 119 2.04 9.70 12.33
N VAL A 120 1.90 8.40 12.16
CA VAL A 120 2.28 7.68 10.93
C VAL A 120 1.04 7.03 10.35
N PRO A 121 0.48 7.52 9.23
CA PRO A 121 -0.69 6.91 8.61
C PRO A 121 -0.45 5.43 8.31
N SER A 122 -1.08 4.57 9.09
CA SER A 122 -0.85 3.14 9.10
C SER A 122 -2.14 2.34 9.18
N ILE A 123 -2.05 1.09 8.80
CA ILE A 123 -3.15 0.12 8.85
C ILE A 123 -2.64 -1.18 9.48
N PHE A 124 -3.52 -1.93 10.09
CA PHE A 124 -3.27 -3.32 10.45
C PHE A 124 -3.94 -4.22 9.43
N GLN A 125 -3.19 -5.18 8.87
CA GLN A 125 -3.72 -6.15 7.92
C GLN A 125 -3.40 -7.57 8.34
N ILE A 126 -4.38 -8.47 8.14
CA ILE A 126 -4.21 -9.91 8.26
C ILE A 126 -4.34 -10.53 6.87
N TRP A 127 -3.29 -11.24 6.47
CA TRP A 127 -3.24 -12.01 5.24
C TRP A 127 -3.10 -13.50 5.56
N GLN A 128 -3.91 -14.33 4.94
CA GLN A 128 -3.92 -15.77 5.16
C GLN A 128 -3.62 -16.51 3.87
N LYS A 129 -2.75 -17.51 3.97
CA LYS A 129 -2.46 -18.42 2.87
C LYS A 129 -3.63 -19.38 2.66
N GLU A 130 -4.04 -19.55 1.41
CA GLU A 130 -5.11 -20.44 1.00
C GLU A 130 -4.65 -21.36 -0.13
N SER A 131 -5.39 -22.45 -0.36
CA SER A 131 -5.15 -23.38 -1.47
C SER A 131 -5.45 -22.77 -2.84
N THR A 132 -6.29 -21.75 -2.89
CA THR A 132 -6.66 -21.04 -4.12
C THR A 132 -5.83 -19.77 -4.29
N LYS A 133 -5.65 -19.34 -5.53
CA LYS A 133 -4.98 -18.07 -5.83
C LYS A 133 -6.01 -16.94 -5.95
N ARG A 134 -5.67 -15.76 -5.43
CA ARG A 134 -6.45 -14.54 -5.67
C ARG A 134 -6.57 -14.25 -7.15
N LEU A 135 -7.72 -13.74 -7.56
CA LEU A 135 -7.86 -13.17 -8.90
C LEU A 135 -6.93 -11.95 -9.04
N VAL A 136 -6.17 -11.93 -10.11
CA VAL A 136 -5.39 -10.74 -10.48
C VAL A 136 -6.35 -9.76 -11.13
N ILE A 137 -6.60 -8.64 -10.44
CA ILE A 137 -7.35 -7.54 -11.05
C ILE A 137 -6.48 -6.99 -12.17
N LYS A 138 -6.90 -7.20 -13.41
CA LYS A 138 -6.27 -6.58 -14.57
C LYS A 138 -6.52 -5.08 -14.51
N ASP A 139 -5.49 -4.30 -14.83
CA ASP A 139 -5.65 -2.85 -14.95
C ASP A 139 -6.68 -2.57 -16.07
N GLU A 140 -7.65 -1.73 -15.76
CA GLU A 140 -8.66 -1.33 -16.73
C GLU A 140 -8.02 -0.48 -17.83
N ILE A 141 -8.58 -0.56 -19.04
CA ILE A 141 -8.27 0.37 -20.13
C ILE A 141 -9.20 1.58 -19.97
N SER A 142 -8.65 2.77 -20.15
CA SER A 142 -9.47 3.98 -20.10
C SER A 142 -10.46 4.02 -21.27
N LYS A 143 -11.71 4.28 -20.95
CA LYS A 143 -12.78 4.47 -21.94
C LYS A 143 -12.64 5.81 -22.68
N TYR A 144 -12.05 6.83 -22.03
CA TYR A 144 -12.18 8.23 -22.45
C TYR A 144 -10.86 8.92 -22.72
N ILE A 145 -9.73 8.45 -22.15
CA ILE A 145 -8.44 9.12 -22.29
C ILE A 145 -7.32 8.15 -22.69
N LEU A 146 -6.31 8.70 -23.36
CA LEU A 146 -5.05 8.04 -23.66
C LEU A 146 -3.92 8.79 -22.95
N PHE A 147 -3.08 8.07 -22.19
CA PHE A 147 -1.87 8.66 -21.61
C PHE A 147 -0.81 8.83 -22.69
N VAL A 148 -0.32 10.03 -22.83
CA VAL A 148 0.70 10.42 -23.81
C VAL A 148 1.90 11.06 -23.11
N LYS A 149 2.98 11.30 -23.85
CA LYS A 149 4.08 12.12 -23.37
C LYS A 149 3.70 13.60 -23.48
N LYS A 150 4.44 14.45 -22.77
CA LYS A 150 4.21 15.91 -22.82
C LYS A 150 4.42 16.46 -24.24
N GLU A 151 5.38 15.88 -24.96
CA GLU A 151 5.77 16.26 -26.32
C GLU A 151 4.75 15.84 -27.41
N ASP A 152 3.82 14.97 -27.07
CA ASP A 152 2.84 14.40 -28.02
C ASP A 152 1.56 15.23 -28.15
N ASN A 153 1.61 16.53 -27.88
CA ASN A 153 0.48 17.46 -27.90
C ASN A 153 -0.74 16.94 -27.12
N PRO A 154 -0.63 16.81 -25.78
CA PRO A 154 -1.75 16.41 -24.95
C PRO A 154 -2.85 17.47 -24.91
N ASP A 155 -4.09 17.05 -24.71
CA ASP A 155 -5.24 17.94 -24.54
C ASP A 155 -5.33 18.48 -23.10
N LEU A 156 -4.96 17.63 -22.12
CA LEU A 156 -5.11 17.92 -20.69
C LEU A 156 -3.91 17.44 -19.88
N SER A 157 -3.65 18.13 -18.77
CA SER A 157 -2.76 17.70 -17.72
C SER A 157 -3.53 17.32 -16.45
N ILE A 158 -3.09 16.25 -15.76
CA ILE A 158 -3.71 15.77 -14.53
C ILE A 158 -2.64 15.67 -13.45
N ARG A 159 -2.81 16.40 -12.36
CA ARG A 159 -1.85 16.35 -11.24
C ARG A 159 -1.91 15.00 -10.53
N ARG A 160 -0.79 14.28 -10.47
CA ARG A 160 -0.69 12.94 -9.89
C ARG A 160 -0.17 12.91 -8.46
N VAL A 161 0.44 13.97 -7.96
CA VAL A 161 1.05 14.01 -6.61
C VAL A 161 0.99 15.42 -6.01
N GLY A 162 0.81 15.51 -4.70
CA GLY A 162 0.82 16.75 -3.93
C GLY A 162 -0.57 17.23 -3.52
N VAL A 163 -0.68 18.48 -3.05
CA VAL A 163 -1.90 19.04 -2.46
C VAL A 163 -3.08 18.99 -3.44
N ASN A 164 -2.85 19.37 -4.68
CA ASN A 164 -3.89 19.42 -5.72
C ASN A 164 -3.92 18.14 -6.57
N THR A 165 -3.61 16.99 -5.97
CA THR A 165 -3.68 15.69 -6.68
C THR A 165 -5.08 15.50 -7.24
N THR A 166 -5.14 15.12 -8.53
CA THR A 166 -6.30 14.96 -9.39
C THR A 166 -6.87 16.25 -10.00
N LYS A 167 -6.31 17.44 -9.72
CA LYS A 167 -6.66 18.60 -10.52
C LYS A 167 -6.32 18.34 -11.99
N CYS A 168 -7.28 18.60 -12.87
CA CYS A 168 -7.14 18.50 -14.32
C CYS A 168 -7.38 19.87 -14.94
N ASP A 169 -6.54 20.26 -15.89
CA ASP A 169 -6.67 21.51 -16.65
C ASP A 169 -6.03 21.41 -18.05
N LYS A 170 -6.26 22.43 -18.90
CA LYS A 170 -5.70 22.54 -20.27
C LYS A 170 -4.27 23.10 -20.28
N GLU A 171 -3.75 23.56 -19.14
CA GLU A 171 -2.39 24.07 -19.06
C GLU A 171 -1.39 22.91 -19.16
N ILE A 172 -0.44 23.00 -20.05
CA ILE A 172 0.55 21.95 -20.33
C ILE A 172 1.98 22.44 -20.09
N ASP A 173 2.32 23.65 -20.56
CA ASP A 173 3.70 24.09 -20.70
C ASP A 173 4.47 24.17 -19.37
N ASP A 174 3.84 24.68 -18.32
CA ASP A 174 4.45 24.82 -16.99
C ASP A 174 4.35 23.56 -16.13
N LYS A 175 3.78 22.46 -16.65
CA LYS A 175 3.58 21.25 -15.87
C LYS A 175 4.78 20.32 -15.96
N SER A 176 5.27 19.88 -14.80
CA SER A 176 6.36 18.90 -14.71
C SER A 176 5.88 17.47 -14.96
N VAL A 177 6.60 16.73 -15.77
CA VAL A 177 6.36 15.29 -16.03
C VAL A 177 6.49 14.42 -14.76
N GLN A 178 7.20 14.91 -13.72
CA GLN A 178 7.33 14.21 -12.44
C GLN A 178 6.05 14.31 -11.60
N SER A 179 5.24 15.36 -11.78
CA SER A 179 4.07 15.63 -10.95
C SER A 179 2.74 15.58 -11.69
N HIS A 180 2.76 15.38 -13.02
CA HIS A 180 1.54 15.32 -13.83
C HIS A 180 1.53 14.11 -14.77
N TYR A 181 0.34 13.65 -15.09
CA TYR A 181 0.04 12.85 -16.27
C TYR A 181 -0.44 13.76 -17.37
N PHE A 182 -0.10 13.43 -18.60
CA PHE A 182 -0.56 14.09 -19.81
C PHE A 182 -1.44 13.13 -20.58
N VAL A 183 -2.59 13.62 -21.04
CA VAL A 183 -3.60 12.77 -21.68
C VAL A 183 -4.18 13.43 -22.92
N LYS A 184 -4.55 12.61 -23.90
CA LYS A 184 -5.48 12.97 -24.98
C LYS A 184 -6.86 12.44 -24.66
N VAL A 185 -7.88 13.23 -24.85
CA VAL A 185 -9.28 12.81 -24.81
C VAL A 185 -9.59 12.11 -26.15
N LYS A 186 -10.37 11.04 -26.13
CA LYS A 186 -10.73 10.34 -27.37
C LYS A 186 -11.60 11.21 -28.27
N GLU A 187 -11.45 11.03 -29.59
CA GLU A 187 -12.00 11.91 -30.62
C GLU A 187 -13.53 12.09 -30.59
N ASP A 188 -14.25 11.10 -30.06
CA ASP A 188 -15.70 11.12 -29.94
C ASP A 188 -16.21 11.89 -28.70
N ILE A 189 -15.32 12.54 -27.94
CA ILE A 189 -15.65 13.19 -26.67
C ILE A 189 -15.21 14.66 -26.69
N ASP A 190 -16.13 15.54 -26.38
CA ASP A 190 -15.84 16.97 -26.20
C ASP A 190 -14.94 17.20 -24.97
N ILE A 191 -13.80 17.88 -25.17
CA ILE A 191 -12.77 18.09 -24.16
C ILE A 191 -13.29 18.92 -22.98
N ASP A 192 -14.11 19.94 -23.24
CA ASP A 192 -14.64 20.81 -22.17
C ASP A 192 -15.67 20.07 -21.32
N SER A 193 -16.54 19.30 -21.95
CA SER A 193 -17.48 18.42 -21.26
C SER A 193 -16.76 17.36 -20.43
N PHE A 194 -15.69 16.77 -20.95
CA PHE A 194 -14.88 15.81 -20.20
C PHE A 194 -14.23 16.48 -19.00
N LEU A 195 -13.59 17.64 -19.17
CA LEU A 195 -12.91 18.39 -18.12
C LEU A 195 -13.85 18.78 -16.98
N GLU A 196 -15.05 19.25 -17.32
CA GLU A 196 -16.08 19.59 -16.33
C GLU A 196 -16.49 18.37 -15.49
N LYS A 197 -16.77 17.23 -16.17
CA LYS A 197 -17.17 15.98 -15.48
C LYS A 197 -16.03 15.40 -14.67
N PHE A 198 -14.79 15.42 -15.19
CA PHE A 198 -13.60 14.94 -14.50
C PHE A 198 -13.37 15.69 -13.17
N ASN A 199 -13.45 17.00 -13.17
CA ASN A 199 -13.21 17.81 -11.97
C ASN A 199 -14.31 17.68 -10.91
N LYS A 200 -15.44 17.05 -11.22
CA LYS A 200 -16.50 16.67 -10.28
C LYS A 200 -16.30 15.29 -9.65
N LEU A 201 -15.35 14.49 -10.16
CA LEU A 201 -15.11 13.14 -9.64
C LEU A 201 -14.46 13.16 -8.26
N ASN A 202 -14.84 12.18 -7.43
CA ASN A 202 -14.18 11.94 -6.15
C ASN A 202 -13.17 10.79 -6.28
N PHE A 203 -11.92 11.09 -6.04
CA PHE A 203 -10.79 10.14 -6.10
C PHE A 203 -10.36 9.73 -4.70
N ASN A 204 -11.07 8.79 -4.07
CA ASN A 204 -10.82 8.36 -2.68
C ASN A 204 -9.43 7.76 -2.46
N ASP A 205 -8.86 7.10 -3.48
CA ASP A 205 -7.56 6.41 -3.37
C ASP A 205 -6.37 7.35 -3.23
N LYS A 206 -6.51 8.63 -3.58
CA LYS A 206 -5.41 9.62 -3.48
C LYS A 206 -4.90 9.84 -2.06
N ASP A 207 -5.74 9.59 -1.05
CA ASP A 207 -5.44 9.79 0.37
C ASP A 207 -4.83 8.53 1.03
N ASN A 208 -4.72 7.41 0.30
CA ASN A 208 -4.09 6.19 0.77
C ASN A 208 -2.56 6.28 0.63
N THR A 209 -1.94 7.19 1.39
CA THR A 209 -0.48 7.44 1.37
C THR A 209 0.02 7.78 2.77
N VAL A 210 1.32 7.62 2.99
CA VAL A 210 2.02 8.10 4.21
C VAL A 210 2.60 9.50 4.00
N GLY A 211 2.88 9.85 2.76
CA GLY A 211 3.42 11.15 2.34
C GLY A 211 2.38 11.98 1.57
N PRO A 212 2.83 12.80 0.62
CA PRO A 212 1.93 13.60 -0.20
C PRO A 212 0.85 12.77 -0.88
N LYS A 213 -0.36 13.30 -0.99
CA LYS A 213 -1.44 12.68 -1.77
C LYS A 213 -0.93 12.25 -3.13
N SER A 214 -1.34 11.09 -3.61
CA SER A 214 -0.92 10.60 -4.93
C SER A 214 -1.94 9.64 -5.53
N ILE A 215 -2.01 9.63 -6.86
CA ILE A 215 -2.86 8.71 -7.61
C ILE A 215 -2.04 8.02 -8.71
N SER A 216 -2.22 6.72 -8.84
CA SER A 216 -1.62 5.94 -9.93
C SER A 216 -2.52 5.93 -11.17
N LYS A 217 -1.97 5.58 -12.34
CA LYS A 217 -2.75 5.45 -13.57
C LYS A 217 -3.94 4.48 -13.43
N PRO A 218 -3.80 3.26 -12.87
CA PRO A 218 -4.93 2.36 -12.69
C PRO A 218 -6.04 2.94 -11.78
N GLU A 219 -5.67 3.58 -10.67
CA GLU A 219 -6.63 4.23 -9.76
C GLU A 219 -7.39 5.37 -10.47
N LEU A 220 -6.66 6.17 -11.26
CA LEU A 220 -7.26 7.25 -12.04
C LEU A 220 -8.21 6.71 -13.10
N ILE A 221 -7.79 5.71 -13.89
CA ILE A 221 -8.61 5.09 -14.94
C ILE A 221 -9.89 4.52 -14.35
N LYS A 222 -9.80 3.78 -13.25
CA LYS A 222 -10.95 3.19 -12.57
C LYS A 222 -12.01 4.25 -12.25
N THR A 223 -11.60 5.38 -11.70
CA THR A 223 -12.54 6.47 -11.37
C THR A 223 -13.02 7.20 -12.62
N VAL A 224 -12.14 7.48 -13.57
CA VAL A 224 -12.52 8.14 -14.85
C VAL A 224 -13.53 7.31 -15.63
N ASN A 225 -13.42 5.98 -15.62
CA ASN A 225 -14.35 5.09 -16.29
C ASN A 225 -15.78 5.11 -15.73
N THR A 226 -16.02 5.76 -14.60
CA THR A 226 -17.37 5.96 -14.01
C THR A 226 -18.09 7.17 -14.61
N ILE A 227 -17.43 8.02 -15.40
CA ILE A 227 -18.08 9.14 -16.11
C ILE A 227 -19.14 8.59 -17.05
N GLN A 228 -20.28 9.30 -17.15
CA GLN A 228 -21.35 9.03 -18.11
C GLN A 228 -21.49 10.23 -19.05
N PHE A 229 -21.49 9.98 -20.35
CA PHE A 229 -21.71 10.95 -21.41
C PHE A 229 -23.05 10.72 -22.06
#